data_626992096d2b59c93a1c0a9f52dc5539
#
_entry.id   626992096d2b59c93a1c0a9f52dc5539
#
_cell.length_a   1.000
_cell.length_b   1.000
_cell.length_c   1.000
_cell.angle_alpha   90.00
_cell.angle_beta   90.00
_cell.angle_gamma   90.00
#
_symmetry.space_group_name_H-M   'P 1'
#
loop_
_entity.id
_entity.type
_entity.pdbx_description
1 polymer ?
#
loop_
_entity_poly.entity_id
_entity_poly.type
_entity_poly.pdbx_seq_one_letter_code
_entity_poly.pdbx_strand_id
1 'polypeptide(L)'
;PKKAEAKFSIKKKDDAAAKVGEDAQNAAAIKAHPLLARLQLGGGLSTVGYASVRDTAAINKIIYSEVAKRVLPSDLRLLWSAKPADNLKVKNIYELHALKVTTTTGRAPLEGDVITDAKDEFDQMGSPVVSMKMNTEGARKWAQMTKANVGKAIAIVLDGVVYSAPRVNGEI
;
A
#
# COMPACT_ATOMS: atom_id res chain seq x y z
N PRO A 1 51.47 -20.71 -2.55
CA PRO A 1 50.28 -20.82 -1.74
C PRO A 1 50.01 -19.59 -0.85
N LYS A 2 51.11 -19.02 -0.24
CA LYS A 2 50.96 -17.85 0.66
C LYS A 2 50.43 -16.56 -0.06
N LYS A 3 50.75 -16.35 -1.36
CA LYS A 3 50.24 -15.19 -2.13
C LYS A 3 48.74 -15.26 -2.42
N ALA A 4 48.17 -16.46 -2.58
CA ALA A 4 46.77 -16.65 -2.82
C ALA A 4 45.90 -16.42 -1.54
N GLU A 5 46.43 -16.84 -0.40
CA GLU A 5 45.76 -16.60 0.91
C GLU A 5 45.74 -15.12 1.30
N ALA A 6 46.84 -14.40 1.00
CA ALA A 6 46.90 -12.95 1.25
C ALA A 6 45.89 -12.16 0.40
N LYS A 7 45.68 -12.54 -0.86
CA LYS A 7 44.67 -11.91 -1.76
C LYS A 7 43.25 -12.21 -1.29
N PHE A 8 42.97 -13.44 -0.82
CA PHE A 8 41.65 -13.82 -0.32
C PHE A 8 41.31 -13.11 1.01
N SER A 9 42.32 -12.94 1.88
CA SER A 9 42.14 -12.21 3.15
C SER A 9 41.90 -10.72 2.94
N ILE A 10 42.56 -10.08 1.96
CA ILE A 10 42.32 -8.68 1.60
C ILE A 10 40.88 -8.49 1.08
N LYS A 11 40.45 -9.35 0.13
CA LYS A 11 39.10 -9.26 -0.45
C LYS A 11 37.98 -9.43 0.61
N LYS A 12 38.16 -10.36 1.55
CA LYS A 12 37.23 -10.54 2.68
C LYS A 12 37.19 -9.34 3.63
N LYS A 13 38.30 -8.62 3.76
CA LYS A 13 38.39 -7.44 4.63
C LYS A 13 37.73 -6.23 3.95
N ASP A 14 37.87 -6.08 2.64
CA ASP A 14 37.24 -5.03 1.86
C ASP A 14 35.71 -5.23 1.77
N ASP A 15 35.25 -6.47 1.59
CA ASP A 15 33.81 -6.79 1.60
C ASP A 15 33.18 -6.57 2.98
N ALA A 16 33.90 -6.82 4.07
CA ALA A 16 33.44 -6.54 5.42
C ALA A 16 33.41 -5.04 5.74
N ALA A 17 34.44 -4.29 5.28
CA ALA A 17 34.50 -2.85 5.45
C ALA A 17 33.41 -2.12 4.61
N ALA A 18 33.14 -2.58 3.38
CA ALA A 18 32.07 -2.08 2.55
C ALA A 18 30.69 -2.31 3.22
N LYS A 19 30.44 -3.50 3.75
CA LYS A 19 29.20 -3.82 4.46
C LYS A 19 29.00 -2.97 5.73
N VAL A 20 30.06 -2.75 6.50
CA VAL A 20 30.00 -1.88 7.69
C VAL A 20 29.73 -0.43 7.29
N GLY A 21 30.27 0.03 6.16
CA GLY A 21 29.99 1.36 5.61
C GLY A 21 28.55 1.52 5.15
N GLU A 22 27.98 0.54 4.47
CA GLU A 22 26.57 0.52 4.05
C GLU A 22 25.63 0.45 5.23
N ASP A 23 25.93 -0.36 6.24
CA ASP A 23 25.12 -0.47 7.47
C ASP A 23 25.13 0.84 8.26
N ALA A 24 26.27 1.52 8.34
CA ALA A 24 26.38 2.82 9.02
C ALA A 24 25.64 3.95 8.27
N GLN A 25 25.75 3.99 6.93
CA GLN A 25 25.02 4.94 6.09
C GLN A 25 23.51 4.70 6.17
N ASN A 26 23.08 3.43 6.17
CA ASN A 26 21.69 3.06 6.30
C ASN A 26 21.14 3.43 7.70
N ALA A 27 21.91 3.22 8.75
CA ALA A 27 21.55 3.64 10.11
C ALA A 27 21.42 5.17 10.25
N ALA A 28 22.31 5.93 9.60
CA ALA A 28 22.22 7.39 9.57
C ALA A 28 21.00 7.88 8.77
N ALA A 29 20.70 7.27 7.63
CA ALA A 29 19.53 7.57 6.83
C ALA A 29 18.22 7.25 7.57
N ILE A 30 18.18 6.11 8.28
CA ILE A 30 17.04 5.73 9.12
C ILE A 30 16.81 6.74 10.25
N LYS A 31 17.88 7.28 10.83
CA LYS A 31 17.79 8.28 11.91
C LYS A 31 17.35 9.64 11.39
N ALA A 32 17.83 10.06 10.22
CA ALA A 32 17.49 11.35 9.60
C ALA A 32 16.08 11.36 8.99
N HIS A 33 15.73 10.27 8.28
CA HIS A 33 14.47 10.15 7.54
C HIS A 33 13.84 8.76 7.78
N PRO A 34 13.32 8.48 8.98
CA PRO A 34 12.91 7.14 9.39
C PRO A 34 11.77 6.54 8.54
N LEU A 35 10.93 7.37 7.95
CA LEU A 35 9.88 6.93 7.04
C LEU A 35 10.44 6.59 5.66
N LEU A 36 11.18 7.51 5.05
CA LEU A 36 11.72 7.34 3.68
C LEU A 36 12.77 6.24 3.58
N ALA A 37 13.48 5.95 4.66
CA ALA A 37 14.43 4.84 4.70
C ALA A 37 13.77 3.44 4.66
N ARG A 38 12.45 3.36 4.94
CA ARG A 38 11.69 2.11 4.99
C ARG A 38 10.57 2.05 3.96
N LEU A 39 10.06 3.20 3.53
CA LEU A 39 8.98 3.32 2.56
C LEU A 39 9.56 3.82 1.24
N GLN A 40 9.55 2.96 0.22
CA GLN A 40 9.87 3.35 -1.14
C GLN A 40 8.68 4.11 -1.71
N LEU A 41 8.84 5.41 -1.93
CA LEU A 41 7.80 6.23 -2.54
C LEU A 41 7.58 5.83 -4.00
N GLY A 42 6.37 5.92 -4.43
CA GLY A 42 5.96 5.60 -5.79
C GLY A 42 4.63 4.86 -5.78
N GLY A 43 4.10 4.64 -6.94
CA GLY A 43 2.84 3.97 -7.14
C GLY A 43 1.98 4.71 -8.14
N GLY A 44 0.69 4.44 -8.12
CA GLY A 44 -0.29 5.10 -9.00
C GLY A 44 -1.62 5.25 -8.29
N LEU A 45 -2.43 6.19 -8.72
CA LEU A 45 -3.77 6.47 -8.21
C LEU A 45 -3.82 6.63 -6.68
N SER A 46 -4.00 5.56 -5.93
CA SER A 46 -4.11 5.56 -4.45
C SER A 46 -2.85 5.10 -3.74
N THR A 47 -1.92 4.41 -4.41
CA THR A 47 -0.69 3.89 -3.80
C THR A 47 0.34 5.01 -3.63
N VAL A 48 0.78 5.26 -2.40
CA VAL A 48 1.79 6.29 -2.07
C VAL A 48 3.18 5.72 -1.88
N GLY A 49 3.29 4.41 -1.67
CA GLY A 49 4.58 3.75 -1.56
C GLY A 49 4.47 2.25 -1.26
N TYR A 50 5.64 1.66 -1.19
CA TYR A 50 5.86 0.22 -1.00
C TYR A 50 6.80 0.00 0.17
N ALA A 51 6.53 -1.02 0.97
CA ALA A 51 7.44 -1.42 2.05
C ALA A 51 7.43 -2.92 2.29
N SER A 52 8.55 -3.42 2.84
CA SER A 52 8.62 -4.79 3.32
C SER A 52 7.67 -5.01 4.49
N VAL A 53 7.08 -6.19 4.59
CA VAL A 53 6.26 -6.59 5.74
C VAL A 53 6.98 -6.37 7.09
N ARG A 54 8.30 -6.48 7.11
CA ARG A 54 9.12 -6.27 8.32
C ARG A 54 9.11 -4.83 8.80
N ASP A 55 8.92 -3.88 7.88
CA ASP A 55 8.96 -2.44 8.16
C ASP A 55 7.59 -1.84 8.44
N THR A 56 6.50 -2.55 8.12
CA THR A 56 5.13 -2.04 8.29
C THR A 56 4.84 -1.57 9.70
N ALA A 57 5.28 -2.33 10.73
CA ALA A 57 5.09 -1.94 12.12
C ALA A 57 5.82 -0.65 12.50
N ALA A 58 7.05 -0.46 12.00
CA ALA A 58 7.84 0.75 12.23
C ALA A 58 7.23 1.96 11.51
N ILE A 59 6.77 1.77 10.26
CA ILE A 59 6.07 2.79 9.49
C ILE A 59 4.77 3.17 10.18
N ASN A 60 3.98 2.21 10.66
CA ASN A 60 2.73 2.47 11.39
C ASN A 60 2.95 3.33 12.65
N LYS A 61 4.02 3.09 13.40
CA LYS A 61 4.37 3.94 14.55
C LYS A 61 4.60 5.40 14.17
N ILE A 62 5.10 5.66 12.97
CA ILE A 62 5.35 7.00 12.46
C ILE A 62 4.06 7.63 11.94
N ILE A 63 3.35 6.97 11.01
CA ILE A 63 2.18 7.54 10.33
C ILE A 63 0.96 7.70 11.25
N TYR A 64 0.88 6.93 12.32
CA TYR A 64 -0.20 7.03 13.33
C TYR A 64 0.25 7.76 14.61
N SER A 65 1.44 8.36 14.62
CA SER A 65 1.92 9.16 15.77
C SER A 65 1.09 10.42 15.96
N GLU A 66 1.11 10.99 17.17
CA GLU A 66 0.44 12.27 17.47
C GLU A 66 0.99 13.43 16.61
N VAL A 67 2.27 13.37 16.25
CA VAL A 67 2.88 14.34 15.34
C VAL A 67 2.29 14.23 13.94
N ALA A 68 2.19 13.00 13.41
CA ALA A 68 1.59 12.76 12.10
C ALA A 68 0.11 13.20 12.05
N LYS A 69 -0.66 12.93 13.08
CA LYS A 69 -2.07 13.36 13.19
C LYS A 69 -2.26 14.89 13.14
N ARG A 70 -1.27 15.65 13.57
CA ARG A 70 -1.31 17.13 13.51
C ARG A 70 -0.93 17.69 12.15
N VAL A 71 -0.14 16.96 11.38
CA VAL A 71 0.40 17.40 10.08
C VAL A 71 -0.42 16.86 8.92
N LEU A 72 -0.91 15.63 9.02
CA LEU A 72 -1.70 14.98 7.97
C LEU A 72 -3.14 15.50 7.97
N PRO A 73 -3.79 15.59 6.79
CA PRO A 73 -5.21 15.92 6.70
C PRO A 73 -6.07 14.97 7.54
N SER A 74 -7.08 15.51 8.21
CA SER A 74 -7.97 14.71 9.08
C SER A 74 -8.84 13.72 8.31
N ASP A 75 -9.06 13.98 7.02
CA ASP A 75 -9.81 13.12 6.09
C ASP A 75 -8.92 12.07 5.38
N LEU A 76 -7.63 12.03 5.71
CA LEU A 76 -6.70 11.03 5.17
C LEU A 76 -6.73 9.74 6.00
N ARG A 77 -6.83 8.60 5.31
CA ARG A 77 -6.58 7.26 5.87
C ARG A 77 -5.46 6.60 5.09
N LEU A 78 -4.46 6.11 5.80
CA LEU A 78 -3.35 5.34 5.24
C LEU A 78 -3.57 3.88 5.60
N LEU A 79 -3.77 3.02 4.61
CA LEU A 79 -4.05 1.59 4.83
C LEU A 79 -3.14 0.74 3.94
N TRP A 80 -2.73 -0.42 4.45
CA TRP A 80 -1.94 -1.39 3.71
C TRP A 80 -2.81 -2.26 2.81
N SER A 81 -2.23 -2.73 1.70
CA SER A 81 -2.84 -3.75 0.87
C SER A 81 -3.00 -5.07 1.64
N ALA A 82 -4.07 -5.83 1.37
CA ALA A 82 -4.30 -7.15 1.96
C ALA A 82 -3.31 -8.21 1.45
N LYS A 83 -2.84 -8.04 0.21
CA LYS A 83 -1.89 -8.96 -0.44
C LYS A 83 -0.60 -8.22 -0.78
N PRO A 84 0.53 -8.95 -0.85
CA PRO A 84 1.76 -8.40 -1.42
C PRO A 84 1.54 -7.90 -2.85
N ALA A 85 2.31 -6.91 -3.27
CA ALA A 85 2.29 -6.39 -4.62
C ALA A 85 2.80 -7.45 -5.62
N ASP A 86 1.93 -7.94 -6.48
CA ASP A 86 2.24 -9.04 -7.43
C ASP A 86 3.18 -8.59 -8.57
N ASN A 87 3.22 -7.29 -8.85
CA ASN A 87 4.03 -6.68 -9.93
C ASN A 87 5.50 -6.49 -9.56
N LEU A 88 5.89 -6.75 -8.32
CA LEU A 88 7.26 -6.59 -7.85
C LEU A 88 8.01 -7.94 -7.83
N LYS A 89 9.25 -7.93 -8.30
CA LYS A 89 10.13 -9.13 -8.28
C LYS A 89 10.51 -9.58 -6.85
N VAL A 90 10.25 -8.74 -5.85
CA VAL A 90 10.58 -8.99 -4.45
C VAL A 90 9.31 -9.43 -3.72
N LYS A 91 9.38 -10.57 -3.03
CA LYS A 91 8.27 -11.11 -2.23
C LYS A 91 8.07 -10.31 -0.93
N ASN A 92 6.85 -10.33 -0.40
CA ASN A 92 6.47 -9.70 0.88
C ASN A 92 6.62 -8.17 0.91
N ILE A 93 6.43 -7.52 -0.24
CA ILE A 93 6.30 -6.07 -0.34
C ILE A 93 4.81 -5.73 -0.39
N TYR A 94 4.39 -4.83 0.48
CA TYR A 94 3.00 -4.37 0.58
C TYR A 94 2.87 -2.93 0.12
N GLU A 95 1.71 -2.59 -0.43
CA GLU A 95 1.38 -1.24 -0.87
C GLU A 95 0.75 -0.45 0.28
N LEU A 96 1.19 0.78 0.44
CA LEU A 96 0.54 1.75 1.32
C LEU A 96 -0.37 2.64 0.48
N HIS A 97 -1.66 2.61 0.76
CA HIS A 97 -2.66 3.41 0.06
C HIS A 97 -3.06 4.63 0.87
N ALA A 98 -3.22 5.77 0.19
CA ALA A 98 -3.82 6.98 0.74
C ALA A 98 -5.28 7.07 0.30
N LEU A 99 -6.20 7.02 1.24
CA LEU A 99 -7.63 7.07 1.02
C LEU A 99 -8.21 8.35 1.60
N LYS A 100 -9.12 8.98 0.85
CA LYS A 100 -9.87 10.12 1.34
C LYS A 100 -11.17 9.64 1.98
N VAL A 101 -11.36 9.99 3.24
CA VAL A 101 -12.63 9.80 3.95
C VAL A 101 -13.57 10.93 3.57
N THR A 102 -14.72 10.60 3.01
CA THR A 102 -15.68 11.59 2.50
C THR A 102 -16.88 11.77 3.43
N THR A 103 -16.99 10.96 4.48
CA THR A 103 -18.07 11.03 5.47
C THR A 103 -17.59 11.71 6.75
N THR A 104 -18.49 12.43 7.41
CA THR A 104 -18.22 13.07 8.71
C THR A 104 -18.05 12.06 9.85
N THR A 105 -18.59 10.85 9.69
CA THR A 105 -18.50 9.77 10.68
C THR A 105 -17.17 9.01 10.60
N GLY A 106 -16.36 9.23 9.56
CA GLY A 106 -15.12 8.48 9.31
C GLY A 106 -15.34 7.06 8.78
N ARG A 107 -16.59 6.66 8.54
CA ARG A 107 -16.97 5.35 7.97
C ARG A 107 -16.96 5.40 6.45
N ALA A 108 -16.98 4.24 5.81
CA ALA A 108 -17.11 4.17 4.35
C ALA A 108 -18.47 4.76 3.91
N PRO A 109 -18.56 5.45 2.79
CA PRO A 109 -19.83 5.96 2.27
C PRO A 109 -20.77 4.83 1.83
N LEU A 110 -20.22 3.65 1.55
CA LEU A 110 -20.96 2.44 1.22
C LEU A 110 -20.38 1.29 2.03
N GLU A 111 -21.20 0.62 2.81
CA GLU A 111 -20.82 -0.48 3.70
C GLU A 111 -21.36 -1.81 3.16
N GLY A 112 -20.94 -2.93 3.75
CA GLY A 112 -21.27 -4.26 3.26
C GLY A 112 -22.75 -4.65 3.42
N ASP A 113 -23.50 -3.95 4.25
CA ASP A 113 -24.94 -4.17 4.49
C ASP A 113 -25.84 -3.96 3.26
N VAL A 114 -25.34 -3.19 2.26
CA VAL A 114 -26.05 -2.97 1.00
C VAL A 114 -25.75 -4.06 -0.05
N ILE A 115 -24.76 -4.92 0.18
CA ILE A 115 -24.39 -6.00 -0.73
C ILE A 115 -25.35 -7.18 -0.50
N THR A 116 -26.07 -7.58 -1.53
CA THR A 116 -27.04 -8.69 -1.47
C THR A 116 -26.50 -9.99 -2.04
N ASP A 117 -25.50 -9.92 -2.94
CA ASP A 117 -24.87 -11.08 -3.54
C ASP A 117 -23.48 -10.70 -4.07
N ALA A 118 -22.52 -11.63 -4.05
CA ALA A 118 -21.20 -11.45 -4.63
C ALA A 118 -20.70 -12.80 -5.18
N LYS A 119 -20.18 -12.77 -6.42
CA LYS A 119 -19.70 -13.96 -7.12
C LYS A 119 -18.38 -13.66 -7.81
N ASP A 120 -17.52 -14.65 -7.87
CA ASP A 120 -16.40 -14.70 -8.78
C ASP A 120 -16.89 -15.19 -10.16
N GLU A 121 -16.55 -14.44 -11.19
CA GLU A 121 -16.94 -14.72 -12.57
C GLU A 121 -15.75 -14.46 -13.51
N PHE A 122 -15.89 -14.80 -14.77
CA PHE A 122 -14.95 -14.41 -15.81
C PHE A 122 -15.63 -13.44 -16.76
N ASP A 123 -14.92 -12.37 -17.13
CA ASP A 123 -15.39 -11.44 -18.14
C ASP A 123 -15.35 -12.07 -19.56
N GLN A 124 -15.81 -11.32 -20.55
CA GLN A 124 -15.84 -11.78 -21.95
C GLN A 124 -14.45 -12.08 -22.53
N MET A 125 -13.39 -11.61 -21.90
CA MET A 125 -11.99 -11.83 -22.28
C MET A 125 -11.33 -12.95 -21.46
N GLY A 126 -12.10 -13.62 -20.56
CA GLY A 126 -11.61 -14.68 -19.69
C GLY A 126 -10.82 -14.20 -18.49
N SER A 127 -10.86 -12.91 -18.17
CA SER A 127 -10.22 -12.36 -16.96
C SER A 127 -11.10 -12.58 -15.73
N PRO A 128 -10.54 -12.95 -14.57
CA PRO A 128 -11.31 -13.11 -13.34
C PRO A 128 -11.83 -11.76 -12.84
N VAL A 129 -13.12 -11.69 -12.57
CA VAL A 129 -13.81 -10.52 -12.05
C VAL A 129 -14.68 -10.90 -10.87
N VAL A 130 -15.03 -9.92 -10.03
CA VAL A 130 -16.02 -10.07 -8.96
C VAL A 130 -17.27 -9.28 -9.34
N SER A 131 -18.36 -10.01 -9.53
CA SER A 131 -19.70 -9.44 -9.75
C SER A 131 -20.36 -9.24 -8.39
N MET A 132 -20.88 -8.03 -8.13
CA MET A 132 -21.58 -7.70 -6.89
C MET A 132 -22.98 -7.18 -7.21
N LYS A 133 -23.97 -7.68 -6.46
CA LYS A 133 -25.32 -7.14 -6.46
C LYS A 133 -25.54 -6.33 -5.20
N MET A 134 -26.27 -5.25 -5.35
CA MET A 134 -26.59 -4.34 -4.26
C MET A 134 -28.12 -4.16 -4.18
N ASN A 135 -28.60 -3.80 -2.99
CA ASN A 135 -29.95 -3.30 -2.87
C ASN A 135 -30.12 -1.95 -3.59
N THR A 136 -31.35 -1.47 -3.74
CA THR A 136 -31.66 -0.23 -4.50
C THR A 136 -30.90 1.00 -3.96
N GLU A 137 -30.76 1.11 -2.64
CA GLU A 137 -30.06 2.22 -2.01
C GLU A 137 -28.55 2.16 -2.30
N GLY A 138 -27.96 0.97 -2.14
CA GLY A 138 -26.54 0.72 -2.44
C GLY A 138 -26.20 1.00 -3.90
N ALA A 139 -27.03 0.48 -4.83
CA ALA A 139 -26.85 0.70 -6.26
C ALA A 139 -26.88 2.20 -6.61
N ARG A 140 -27.81 2.96 -6.06
CA ARG A 140 -27.89 4.43 -6.28
C ARG A 140 -26.66 5.15 -5.73
N LYS A 141 -26.24 4.81 -4.50
CA LYS A 141 -25.03 5.41 -3.90
C LYS A 141 -23.76 5.03 -4.70
N TRP A 142 -23.68 3.80 -5.17
CA TRP A 142 -22.56 3.30 -5.97
C TRP A 142 -22.47 4.06 -7.31
N ALA A 143 -23.58 4.22 -8.03
CA ALA A 143 -23.65 5.00 -9.26
C ALA A 143 -23.19 6.46 -9.05
N GLN A 144 -23.68 7.13 -8.00
CA GLN A 144 -23.26 8.49 -7.67
C GLN A 144 -21.77 8.57 -7.34
N MET A 145 -21.26 7.60 -6.56
CA MET A 145 -19.86 7.56 -6.13
C MET A 145 -18.93 7.29 -7.33
N THR A 146 -19.27 6.35 -8.20
CA THR A 146 -18.49 6.07 -9.40
C THR A 146 -18.52 7.24 -10.38
N LYS A 147 -19.67 7.84 -10.61
CA LYS A 147 -19.80 9.06 -11.44
C LYS A 147 -18.92 10.21 -10.97
N ALA A 148 -18.90 10.47 -9.65
CA ALA A 148 -18.11 11.56 -9.06
C ALA A 148 -16.59 11.27 -9.04
N ASN A 149 -16.18 10.02 -9.23
CA ASN A 149 -14.79 9.58 -9.13
C ASN A 149 -14.23 8.95 -10.41
N VAL A 150 -14.81 9.24 -11.56
CA VAL A 150 -14.28 8.80 -12.87
C VAL A 150 -12.82 9.22 -13.00
N GLY A 151 -11.96 8.29 -13.39
CA GLY A 151 -10.51 8.47 -13.50
C GLY A 151 -9.73 8.36 -12.19
N LYS A 152 -10.40 8.31 -11.04
CA LYS A 152 -9.79 8.08 -9.71
C LYS A 152 -9.97 6.62 -9.28
N ALA A 153 -9.32 6.24 -8.19
CA ALA A 153 -9.52 4.92 -7.57
C ALA A 153 -10.62 4.97 -6.50
N ILE A 154 -11.40 3.89 -6.42
CA ILE A 154 -12.27 3.62 -5.26
C ILE A 154 -11.72 2.36 -4.58
N ALA A 155 -11.36 2.48 -3.30
CA ALA A 155 -10.80 1.37 -2.55
C ALA A 155 -11.90 0.49 -1.95
N ILE A 156 -11.72 -0.82 -2.06
CA ILE A 156 -12.48 -1.85 -1.36
C ILE A 156 -11.67 -2.25 -0.13
N VAL A 157 -12.21 -1.92 1.04
CA VAL A 157 -11.53 -2.10 2.33
C VAL A 157 -12.33 -3.10 3.17
N LEU A 158 -11.66 -4.14 3.67
CA LEU A 158 -12.21 -5.10 4.62
C LEU A 158 -11.25 -5.21 5.80
N ASP A 159 -11.75 -5.19 7.01
CA ASP A 159 -10.98 -5.32 8.25
C ASP A 159 -9.75 -4.39 8.34
N GLY A 160 -9.87 -3.18 7.79
CA GLY A 160 -8.82 -2.17 7.84
C GLY A 160 -7.67 -2.36 6.84
N VAL A 161 -7.78 -3.29 5.89
CA VAL A 161 -6.82 -3.49 4.80
C VAL A 161 -7.47 -3.31 3.43
N VAL A 162 -6.70 -2.84 2.45
CA VAL A 162 -7.17 -2.60 1.09
C VAL A 162 -7.04 -3.89 0.28
N TYR A 163 -8.16 -4.44 -0.13
CA TYR A 163 -8.19 -5.63 -1.00
C TYR A 163 -7.97 -5.28 -2.46
N SER A 164 -8.53 -4.15 -2.88
CA SER A 164 -8.39 -3.66 -4.23
C SER A 164 -8.70 -2.16 -4.28
N ALA A 165 -8.12 -1.44 -5.23
CA ALA A 165 -8.38 -0.03 -5.46
C ALA A 165 -8.45 0.24 -6.97
N PRO A 166 -9.46 -0.29 -7.67
CA PRO A 166 -9.59 -0.17 -9.11
C PRO A 166 -9.85 1.28 -9.51
N ARG A 167 -9.36 1.64 -10.71
CA ARG A 167 -9.71 2.89 -11.36
C ARG A 167 -11.15 2.84 -11.84
N VAL A 168 -11.90 3.89 -11.58
CA VAL A 168 -13.25 4.06 -12.09
C VAL A 168 -13.18 4.52 -13.55
N ASN A 169 -13.71 3.72 -14.45
CA ASN A 169 -13.74 4.02 -15.88
C ASN A 169 -15.01 4.76 -16.33
N GLY A 170 -16.08 4.68 -15.54
CA GLY A 170 -17.36 5.31 -15.80
C GLY A 170 -18.34 5.15 -14.65
N GLU A 171 -19.52 5.73 -14.76
CA GLU A 171 -20.66 5.46 -13.88
C GLU A 171 -21.10 4.00 -14.04
N ILE A 172 -21.33 3.33 -12.92
CA ILE A 172 -21.73 1.92 -12.85
C ILE A 172 -23.09 1.84 -12.18
#